data_ec915f8340c926d1f5f1d92b932deecb
#
_entry.id   ec915f8340c926d1f5f1d92b932deecb
#
_cell.length_a   1.000
_cell.length_b   1.000
_cell.length_c   1.000
_cell.angle_alpha   90.00
_cell.angle_beta   90.00
_cell.angle_gamma   90.00
#
_symmetry.space_group_name_H-M   'P 1'
#
loop_
_entity.id
_entity.type
_entity.pdbx_description
1 polymer ?
#
loop_
_entity_poly.entity_id
_entity_poly.type
_entity_poly.pdbx_seq_one_letter_code
_entity_poly.pdbx_strand_id
1 'polypeptide(L)'
;MNHTTAGFTYKQTITSGNVCKVDGIMGGIFISSASNTPTITVYDDAANGTNTKIVDTFTPVAGTWYPLPFAFSAGLNVVIGGTVSATVGFISG
;
A
#
# COMPACT_ATOMS: atom_id res chain seq x y z
N MET A 1 -14.31 12.60 12.43
CA MET A 1 -12.98 13.17 12.51
C MET A 1 -12.81 14.29 11.51
N ASN A 2 -12.09 15.29 11.92
CA ASN A 2 -11.87 16.44 11.07
C ASN A 2 -10.55 16.30 10.33
N HIS A 3 -10.60 16.34 9.00
CA HIS A 3 -9.43 16.20 8.14
C HIS A 3 -8.94 17.54 7.62
N THR A 4 -9.08 18.59 8.40
CA THR A 4 -8.51 19.88 8.01
C THR A 4 -7.00 19.83 7.92
N THR A 5 -6.38 18.94 8.67
CA THR A 5 -4.94 18.72 8.54
C THR A 5 -4.64 17.84 7.35
N ALA A 6 -3.60 18.16 6.64
CA ALA A 6 -3.13 17.33 5.55
C ALA A 6 -2.68 15.98 6.11
N GLY A 7 -2.95 14.93 5.40
CA GLY A 7 -2.55 13.60 5.79
C GLY A 7 -3.39 12.56 5.11
N PHE A 8 -2.90 11.35 5.18
CA PHE A 8 -3.57 10.22 4.58
C PHE A 8 -4.18 9.35 5.68
N THR A 9 -5.31 8.73 5.36
CA THR A 9 -5.75 7.54 6.09
C THR A 9 -4.67 6.48 5.91
N TYR A 10 -4.50 5.62 6.89
CA TYR A 10 -3.42 4.65 6.81
C TYR A 10 -3.90 3.26 7.22
N LYS A 11 -3.18 2.26 6.74
CA LYS A 11 -3.29 0.89 7.22
C LYS A 11 -1.89 0.34 7.41
N GLN A 12 -1.60 -0.13 8.62
CA GLN A 12 -0.37 -0.82 8.92
C GLN A 12 -0.60 -2.31 8.68
N THR A 13 0.31 -2.95 7.96
CA THR A 13 0.15 -4.35 7.60
C THR A 13 1.48 -5.08 7.61
N ILE A 14 1.43 -6.35 7.98
CA ILE A 14 2.58 -7.26 7.94
C ILE A 14 2.34 -8.45 7.02
N THR A 15 1.16 -8.53 6.43
CA THR A 15 0.78 -9.61 5.50
C THR A 15 0.11 -9.02 4.29
N SER A 16 0.08 -9.79 3.20
CA SER A 16 -0.69 -9.41 2.01
C SER A 16 -2.15 -9.21 2.37
N GLY A 17 -2.77 -8.22 1.78
CA GLY A 17 -4.18 -7.99 1.98
C GLY A 17 -4.68 -6.72 1.34
N ASN A 18 -6.00 -6.63 1.26
CA ASN A 18 -6.67 -5.48 0.71
C ASN A 18 -6.61 -4.32 1.72
N VAL A 19 -6.24 -3.15 1.24
CA VAL A 19 -6.12 -1.94 2.05
C VAL A 19 -7.36 -1.08 1.91
N CYS A 20 -7.93 -1.01 0.72
CA CYS A 20 -9.10 -0.19 0.44
C CYS A 20 -9.97 -0.92 -0.59
N LYS A 21 -11.29 -0.87 -0.39
CA LYS A 21 -12.25 -1.62 -1.23
C LYS A 21 -13.01 -0.73 -2.20
N VAL A 22 -12.67 0.53 -2.26
CA VAL A 22 -13.29 1.50 -3.18
C VAL A 22 -12.18 2.27 -3.86
N ASP A 23 -12.54 3.11 -4.82
CA ASP A 23 -11.58 3.95 -5.51
C ASP A 23 -10.94 4.98 -4.57
N GLY A 24 -9.80 5.51 -4.97
CA GLY A 24 -9.10 6.50 -4.19
C GLY A 24 -7.73 6.82 -4.75
N ILE A 25 -6.90 7.39 -3.91
CA ILE A 25 -5.52 7.77 -4.25
C ILE A 25 -4.59 7.23 -3.17
N MET A 26 -3.54 6.53 -3.60
CA MET A 26 -2.49 6.09 -2.70
C MET A 26 -1.49 7.23 -2.49
N GLY A 27 -1.07 7.44 -1.25
CA GLY A 27 -0.02 8.40 -0.95
C GLY A 27 1.36 7.79 -1.00
N GLY A 28 1.48 6.61 -0.46
CA GLY A 28 2.75 5.90 -0.44
C GLY A 28 2.80 4.82 0.63
N ILE A 29 3.98 4.28 0.83
CA ILE A 29 4.22 3.19 1.77
C ILE A 29 5.47 3.50 2.60
N PHE A 30 5.35 3.44 3.92
CA PHE A 30 6.50 3.51 4.81
C PHE A 30 6.86 2.11 5.28
N ILE A 31 8.13 1.77 5.19
CA ILE A 31 8.64 0.45 5.58
C ILE A 31 9.35 0.58 6.91
N SER A 32 8.78 -0.01 7.96
CA SER A 32 9.42 0.00 9.26
C SER A 32 10.41 -1.16 9.43
N SER A 33 10.14 -2.31 8.81
CA SER A 33 11.09 -3.42 8.80
C SER A 33 10.92 -4.25 7.54
N ALA A 34 12.01 -4.88 7.09
CA ALA A 34 12.00 -5.72 5.90
C ALA A 34 13.14 -6.73 5.99
N SER A 35 12.82 -8.01 5.80
CA SER A 35 13.80 -9.10 5.84
C SER A 35 13.30 -10.32 5.07
N ASN A 36 14.14 -11.32 4.92
CA ASN A 36 13.78 -12.60 4.27
C ASN A 36 13.32 -12.40 2.83
N THR A 37 14.18 -11.77 2.01
CA THR A 37 13.85 -11.46 0.61
C THR A 37 12.52 -10.70 0.50
N PRO A 38 12.43 -9.50 1.07
CA PRO A 38 11.18 -8.76 1.11
C PRO A 38 10.78 -8.27 -0.28
N THR A 39 9.49 -8.35 -0.59
CA THR A 39 8.94 -7.80 -1.83
C THR A 39 7.59 -7.16 -1.57
N ILE A 40 7.26 -6.14 -2.35
CA ILE A 40 5.95 -5.51 -2.35
C ILE A 40 5.49 -5.32 -3.78
N THR A 41 4.23 -5.67 -4.05
CA THR A 41 3.55 -5.41 -5.31
C THR A 41 2.19 -4.81 -4.98
N VAL A 42 1.77 -3.81 -5.74
CA VAL A 42 0.51 -3.11 -5.48
C VAL A 42 -0.42 -3.28 -6.66
N TYR A 43 -1.66 -3.65 -6.38
CA TYR A 43 -2.68 -3.90 -7.39
C TYR A 43 -3.90 -3.00 -7.19
N ASP A 44 -4.52 -2.63 -8.30
CA ASP A 44 -5.82 -1.95 -8.32
C ASP A 44 -6.90 -3.03 -8.27
N ASP A 45 -7.31 -3.39 -7.06
CA ASP A 45 -8.25 -4.48 -6.86
C ASP A 45 -9.03 -4.26 -5.55
N ALA A 46 -10.34 -4.45 -5.61
CA ALA A 46 -11.23 -4.23 -4.46
C ALA A 46 -11.22 -5.40 -3.46
N ALA A 47 -10.55 -6.48 -3.78
CA ALA A 47 -10.42 -7.66 -2.94
C ALA A 47 -8.93 -8.01 -2.80
N ASN A 48 -8.63 -9.28 -2.66
CA ASN A 48 -7.23 -9.73 -2.56
C ASN A 48 -6.73 -10.27 -3.90
N GLY A 49 -7.24 -9.73 -4.99
CA GLY A 49 -6.88 -10.17 -6.33
C GLY A 49 -5.67 -9.45 -6.90
N THR A 50 -5.28 -9.87 -8.08
CA THR A 50 -4.13 -9.35 -8.79
C THR A 50 -4.54 -8.84 -10.17
N ASN A 51 -5.64 -8.10 -10.22
CA ASN A 51 -6.27 -7.72 -11.48
C ASN A 51 -5.40 -6.76 -12.29
N THR A 52 -5.16 -5.56 -11.78
CA THR A 52 -4.37 -4.56 -12.48
C THR A 52 -3.24 -4.08 -11.58
N LYS A 53 -2.01 -4.21 -12.05
CA LYS A 53 -0.85 -3.83 -11.26
C LYS A 53 -0.66 -2.32 -11.30
N ILE A 54 -0.57 -1.70 -10.13
CA ILE A 54 -0.24 -0.28 -10.01
C ILE A 54 1.27 -0.11 -9.89
N VAL A 55 1.89 -0.86 -8.98
CA VAL A 55 3.33 -0.83 -8.76
C VAL A 55 3.87 -2.24 -8.91
N ASP A 56 4.79 -2.40 -9.85
CA ASP A 56 5.43 -3.70 -10.05
C ASP A 56 6.28 -4.05 -8.83
N THR A 57 6.59 -5.33 -8.71
CA THR A 57 7.30 -5.86 -7.55
C THR A 57 8.62 -5.13 -7.33
N PHE A 58 8.84 -4.67 -6.11
CA PHE A 58 10.10 -4.04 -5.73
C PHE A 58 10.54 -4.58 -4.38
N THR A 59 11.81 -4.35 -4.06
CA THR A 59 12.41 -4.77 -2.79
C THR A 59 12.40 -3.59 -1.83
N PRO A 60 11.55 -3.61 -0.81
CA PRO A 60 11.50 -2.50 0.15
C PRO A 60 12.71 -2.50 1.07
N VAL A 61 13.10 -1.29 1.48
CA VAL A 61 14.21 -1.09 2.42
C VAL A 61 13.65 -0.51 3.71
N ALA A 62 14.01 -1.10 4.83
CA ALA A 62 13.54 -0.65 6.15
C ALA A 62 13.90 0.82 6.40
N GLY A 63 13.00 1.54 7.04
CA GLY A 63 13.17 2.95 7.35
C GLY A 63 12.94 3.89 6.18
N THR A 64 12.36 3.42 5.07
CA THR A 64 12.19 4.20 3.86
C THR A 64 10.70 4.51 3.63
N TRP A 65 10.43 5.75 3.26
CA TRP A 65 9.13 6.19 2.75
C TRP A 65 9.17 6.18 1.23
N TYR A 66 8.27 5.41 0.62
CA TYR A 66 8.12 5.34 -0.83
C TYR A 66 6.91 6.15 -1.25
N PRO A 67 7.09 7.34 -1.82
CA PRO A 67 5.97 8.12 -2.34
C PRO A 67 5.45 7.46 -3.61
N LEU A 68 4.19 7.06 -3.59
CA LEU A 68 3.53 6.35 -4.69
C LEU A 68 2.17 7.00 -4.95
N PRO A 69 2.15 8.22 -5.54
CA PRO A 69 0.92 9.01 -5.64
C PRO A 69 0.06 8.57 -6.83
N PHE A 70 -0.49 7.37 -6.75
CA PHE A 70 -1.26 6.78 -7.85
C PHE A 70 -2.71 6.60 -7.45
N ALA A 71 -3.61 6.98 -8.37
CA ALA A 71 -5.03 6.72 -8.20
C ALA A 71 -5.34 5.26 -8.51
N PHE A 72 -6.30 4.72 -7.77
CA PHE A 72 -6.82 3.38 -8.04
C PHE A 72 -8.33 3.47 -8.21
N SER A 73 -8.87 2.69 -9.15
CA SER A 73 -10.27 2.81 -9.53
C SER A 73 -11.17 1.75 -8.90
N ALA A 74 -10.63 0.58 -8.59
CA ALA A 74 -11.41 -0.50 -7.97
C ALA A 74 -11.12 -0.61 -6.47
N GLY A 75 -9.85 -0.53 -6.09
CA GLY A 75 -9.43 -0.66 -4.72
C GLY A 75 -7.93 -0.70 -4.63
N LEU A 76 -7.42 -0.99 -3.45
CA LEU A 76 -5.98 -1.02 -3.19
C LEU A 76 -5.63 -2.33 -2.51
N ASN A 77 -4.89 -3.17 -3.18
CA ASN A 77 -4.42 -4.45 -2.68
C ASN A 77 -2.90 -4.50 -2.67
N VAL A 78 -2.31 -4.81 -1.54
CA VAL A 78 -0.86 -4.87 -1.38
C VAL A 78 -0.46 -6.32 -1.14
N VAL A 79 0.44 -6.81 -1.99
CA VAL A 79 0.97 -8.18 -1.89
C VAL A 79 2.39 -8.12 -1.34
N ILE A 80 2.62 -8.83 -0.25
CA ILE A 80 3.88 -8.82 0.47
C ILE A 80 4.52 -10.21 0.36
N GLY A 81 5.79 -10.23 -0.04
CA GLY A 81 6.62 -11.42 0.04
C GLY A 81 7.69 -11.21 1.11
N GLY A 82 8.17 -12.30 1.71
CA GLY A 82 9.13 -12.21 2.80
C GLY A 82 8.51 -11.65 4.07
N THR A 83 9.30 -10.97 4.87
CA THR A 83 8.85 -10.37 6.13
C THR A 83 8.93 -8.86 6.02
N VAL A 84 7.78 -8.19 6.01
CA VAL A 84 7.70 -6.73 5.86
C VAL A 84 6.67 -6.19 6.83
N SER A 85 7.02 -5.09 7.50
CA SER A 85 6.08 -4.29 8.26
C SER A 85 5.96 -2.94 7.56
N ALA A 86 4.77 -2.62 7.07
CA ALA A 86 4.54 -1.46 6.24
C ALA A 86 3.32 -0.67 6.70
N THR A 87 3.36 0.63 6.49
CA THR A 87 2.19 1.50 6.68
C THR A 87 1.85 2.13 5.34
N VAL A 88 0.65 1.86 4.86
CA VAL A 88 0.17 2.34 3.57
C VAL A 88 -0.70 3.56 3.81
N GLY A 89 -0.36 4.68 3.19
CA GLY A 89 -1.15 5.89 3.25
C GLY A 89 -2.01 6.04 2.01
N PHE A 90 -3.28 6.41 2.20
CA PHE A 90 -4.22 6.53 1.08
C PHE A 90 -5.37 7.46 1.45
N ILE A 91 -6.10 7.90 0.43
CA ILE A 91 -7.35 8.63 0.60
C ILE A 91 -8.40 7.89 -0.22
N SER A 92 -9.44 7.39 0.43
CA SER A 92 -10.54 6.74 -0.26
C SER A 92 -11.49 7.79 -0.84
N GLY A 93 -11.96 7.52 -2.00
CA GLY A 93 -12.73 8.48 -2.71
C GLY A 93 -14.17 8.35 -2.76
#